data_0a6d1d35428a8cb620fcbf88eef672c8
#
_entry.id   0a6d1d35428a8cb620fcbf88eef672c8
#
_cell.length_a   1.000
_cell.length_b   1.000
_cell.length_c   1.000
_cell.angle_alpha   90.00
_cell.angle_beta   90.00
_cell.angle_gamma   90.00
#
_symmetry.space_group_name_H-M   'P 1'
#
loop_
_entity.id
_entity.type
_entity.pdbx_description
1 polymer ?
#
loop_
_entity_poly.entity_id
_entity_poly.type
_entity_poly.pdbx_seq_one_letter_code
_entity_poly.pdbx_strand_id
1 'polypeptide(L)'
;REALMVLDDELFSTMNVLTQLMRLQQVVAGSLRNEDGETIILKNNRVQAVLDLLEETSGKVVIFAVFQTDIQELERVITEKFGQGSVASYYGKTPQDERQNIIEKFQDPDSELRYFVSNPQTGGRGITLTEASTMIFYSNSYDLELRVQAEDRIHRIGQERSCTYVDLVSQGTVDEQILKNLLSKVKISNEVLGEVRRWFQ
;
A
#
# COMPACT_ATOMS: atom_id res chain seq x y z
N ARG A 1 18.28 -16.16 -1.31
CA ARG A 1 17.97 -17.53 -0.82
C ARG A 1 18.47 -17.72 0.61
N GLU A 2 19.70 -17.29 0.92
CA GLU A 2 20.29 -17.47 2.28
C GLU A 2 19.66 -16.57 3.34
N ALA A 3 19.22 -15.37 3.01
CA ALA A 3 18.61 -14.44 3.98
C ALA A 3 17.24 -14.92 4.56
N LEU A 4 16.56 -15.85 3.89
CA LEU A 4 15.34 -16.49 4.40
C LEU A 4 15.64 -17.69 5.32
N MET A 5 16.87 -18.19 5.32
CA MET A 5 17.25 -19.39 6.06
C MET A 5 17.84 -19.11 7.44
N VAL A 6 18.12 -17.87 7.77
CA VAL A 6 18.83 -17.51 9.01
C VAL A 6 18.11 -16.40 9.75
N LEU A 7 16.89 -16.67 10.19
CA LEU A 7 16.27 -15.96 11.29
C LEU A 7 16.04 -16.98 12.40
N ASP A 8 16.95 -17.00 13.38
CA ASP A 8 16.89 -17.75 14.63
C ASP A 8 16.38 -19.20 14.51
N ASP A 9 17.16 -20.12 13.86
CA ASP A 9 16.94 -21.57 13.80
C ASP A 9 15.54 -22.07 13.39
N GLU A 10 14.59 -21.19 13.04
CA GLU A 10 13.29 -21.58 12.51
C GLU A 10 13.35 -21.75 10.97
N LEU A 11 13.39 -23.01 10.54
CA LEU A 11 13.21 -23.40 9.14
C LEU A 11 11.78 -23.07 8.70
N PHE A 12 11.60 -21.97 7.97
CA PHE A 12 10.33 -21.68 7.31
C PHE A 12 10.12 -22.63 6.13
N SER A 13 9.23 -23.59 6.29
CA SER A 13 8.82 -24.48 5.20
C SER A 13 8.11 -23.66 4.11
N THR A 14 8.66 -23.65 2.91
CA THR A 14 8.06 -22.98 1.75
C THR A 14 7.60 -24.04 0.75
N MET A 15 6.30 -24.27 0.68
CA MET A 15 5.72 -25.36 -0.12
C MET A 15 5.71 -25.08 -1.64
N ASN A 16 5.79 -23.82 -2.09
CA ASN A 16 5.82 -23.48 -3.52
C ASN A 16 6.39 -22.08 -3.79
N VAL A 17 6.66 -21.78 -5.07
CA VAL A 17 7.26 -20.51 -5.52
C VAL A 17 6.42 -19.28 -5.11
N LEU A 18 5.09 -19.38 -5.14
CA LEU A 18 4.21 -18.26 -4.75
C LEU A 18 4.33 -17.97 -3.27
N THR A 19 4.38 -19.01 -2.42
CA THR A 19 4.60 -18.86 -0.98
C THR A 19 5.96 -18.22 -0.71
N GLN A 20 7.00 -18.62 -1.44
CA GLN A 20 8.34 -18.02 -1.33
C GLN A 20 8.32 -16.53 -1.69
N LEU A 21 7.65 -16.16 -2.77
CA LEU A 21 7.51 -14.75 -3.18
C LEU A 21 6.77 -13.93 -2.12
N MET A 22 5.67 -14.44 -1.58
CA MET A 22 4.93 -13.77 -0.49
C MET A 22 5.80 -13.59 0.77
N ARG A 23 6.58 -14.60 1.14
CA ARG A 23 7.50 -14.51 2.29
C ARG A 23 8.60 -13.48 2.05
N LEU A 24 9.18 -13.44 0.84
CA LEU A 24 10.14 -12.41 0.47
C LEU A 24 9.54 -11.00 0.58
N GLN A 25 8.31 -10.80 0.11
CA GLN A 25 7.61 -9.54 0.24
C GLN A 25 7.38 -9.16 1.71
N GLN A 26 6.96 -10.10 2.55
CA GLN A 26 6.78 -9.85 3.99
C GLN A 26 8.08 -9.40 4.65
N VAL A 27 9.18 -10.13 4.41
CA VAL A 27 10.51 -9.76 4.95
C VAL A 27 10.93 -8.36 4.53
N VAL A 28 10.76 -8.03 3.25
CA VAL A 28 11.11 -6.70 2.71
C VAL A 28 10.19 -5.62 3.26
N ALA A 29 8.90 -5.90 3.47
CA ALA A 29 7.96 -4.97 4.08
C ALA A 29 8.20 -4.74 5.58
N GLY A 30 8.91 -5.66 6.26
CA GLY A 30 9.31 -5.52 7.66
C GLY A 30 8.52 -6.37 8.63
N SER A 31 7.78 -7.35 8.15
CA SER A 31 7.06 -8.29 8.99
C SER A 31 7.15 -9.69 8.41
N LEU A 32 7.14 -10.69 9.28
CA LEU A 32 7.06 -12.08 8.89
C LEU A 32 6.11 -12.82 9.82
N ARG A 33 5.24 -13.63 9.26
CA ARG A 33 4.37 -14.48 10.04
C ARG A 33 4.98 -15.90 10.09
N ASN A 34 5.26 -16.42 11.30
CA ASN A 34 5.78 -17.77 11.47
C ASN A 34 4.68 -18.84 11.24
N GLU A 35 5.04 -20.11 11.30
CA GLU A 35 4.10 -21.24 11.11
C GLU A 35 3.04 -21.31 12.21
N ASP A 36 3.36 -20.86 13.43
CA ASP A 36 2.43 -20.78 14.57
C ASP A 36 1.46 -19.60 14.47
N GLY A 37 1.61 -18.76 13.44
CA GLY A 37 0.76 -17.59 13.19
C GLY A 37 1.17 -16.34 13.94
N GLU A 38 2.30 -16.34 14.64
CA GLU A 38 2.85 -15.16 15.30
C GLU A 38 3.52 -14.23 14.29
N THR A 39 3.44 -12.93 14.55
CA THR A 39 4.07 -11.91 13.71
C THR A 39 5.41 -11.49 14.31
N ILE A 40 6.46 -11.64 13.54
CA ILE A 40 7.80 -11.16 13.86
C ILE A 40 8.00 -9.84 13.13
N ILE A 41 8.23 -8.75 13.86
CA ILE A 41 8.56 -7.43 13.28
C ILE A 41 10.07 -7.39 13.03
N LEU A 42 10.43 -7.12 11.79
CA LEU A 42 11.81 -7.00 11.35
C LEU A 42 12.21 -5.52 11.31
N LYS A 43 13.40 -5.23 11.83
CA LYS A 43 13.93 -3.86 11.78
C LYS A 43 14.23 -3.49 10.32
N ASN A 44 13.53 -2.46 9.81
CA ASN A 44 13.81 -1.88 8.50
C ASN A 44 13.62 -0.35 8.53
N ASN A 45 14.07 0.33 7.49
CA ASN A 45 13.96 1.79 7.39
C ASN A 45 12.67 2.23 6.66
N ARG A 46 11.79 1.31 6.24
CA ARG A 46 10.62 1.62 5.41
C ARG A 46 9.58 2.45 6.16
N VAL A 47 9.32 2.09 7.42
CA VAL A 47 8.43 2.84 8.31
C VAL A 47 8.95 4.27 8.50
N GLN A 48 10.25 4.43 8.76
CA GLN A 48 10.84 5.76 8.91
C GLN A 48 10.72 6.57 7.62
N ALA A 49 10.96 5.97 6.46
CA ALA A 49 10.78 6.64 5.17
C ALA A 49 9.33 7.12 4.94
N VAL A 50 8.33 6.34 5.38
CA VAL A 50 6.93 6.82 5.36
C VAL A 50 6.78 8.04 6.26
N LEU A 51 7.25 7.97 7.51
CA LEU A 51 7.10 9.08 8.47
C LEU A 51 7.77 10.36 7.95
N ASP A 52 8.93 10.25 7.33
CA ASP A 52 9.65 11.39 6.73
C ASP A 52 8.84 11.98 5.56
N LEU A 53 8.29 11.15 4.67
CA LEU A 53 7.41 11.59 3.58
C LEU A 53 6.14 12.28 4.09
N LEU A 54 5.55 11.79 5.20
CA LEU A 54 4.35 12.39 5.78
C LEU A 54 4.63 13.75 6.43
N GLU A 55 5.83 13.96 6.97
CA GLU A 55 6.27 15.27 7.47
C GLU A 55 6.44 16.31 6.35
N GLU A 56 6.96 15.88 5.21
CA GLU A 56 7.19 16.75 4.06
C GLU A 56 5.91 17.01 3.25
N THR A 57 4.89 16.14 3.38
CA THR A 57 3.67 16.23 2.59
C THR A 57 2.62 17.08 3.29
N SER A 58 2.14 18.12 2.61
CA SER A 58 0.98 18.89 3.05
C SER A 58 -0.33 18.21 2.61
N GLY A 59 -1.38 18.33 3.44
CA GLY A 59 -2.71 17.78 3.11
C GLY A 59 -2.88 16.31 3.49
N LYS A 60 -3.91 15.69 2.91
CA LYS A 60 -4.27 14.30 3.21
C LYS A 60 -3.52 13.32 2.33
N VAL A 61 -3.17 12.18 2.90
CA VAL A 61 -2.37 11.14 2.23
C VAL A 61 -3.07 9.78 2.36
N VAL A 62 -3.13 9.05 1.25
CA VAL A 62 -3.54 7.65 1.22
C VAL A 62 -2.30 6.77 1.20
N ILE A 63 -2.26 5.76 2.04
CA ILE A 63 -1.16 4.80 2.13
C ILE A 63 -1.69 3.40 1.88
N PHE A 64 -1.17 2.73 0.87
CA PHE A 64 -1.51 1.35 0.59
C PHE A 64 -0.40 0.39 0.99
N ALA A 65 -0.77 -0.65 1.76
CA ALA A 65 0.09 -1.75 2.13
C ALA A 65 -0.58 -3.10 1.84
N VAL A 66 0.17 -4.07 1.38
CA VAL A 66 -0.37 -5.39 0.99
C VAL A 66 -0.74 -6.21 2.22
N PHE A 67 0.07 -6.17 3.29
CA PHE A 67 -0.12 -7.01 4.47
C PHE A 67 -0.83 -6.27 5.60
N GLN A 68 -1.72 -6.98 6.31
CA GLN A 68 -2.46 -6.40 7.45
C GLN A 68 -1.53 -5.98 8.60
N THR A 69 -0.44 -6.72 8.80
CA THR A 69 0.58 -6.39 9.80
C THR A 69 1.20 -5.02 9.55
N ASP A 70 1.47 -4.71 8.29
CA ASP A 70 2.04 -3.41 7.91
C ASP A 70 1.04 -2.27 8.12
N ILE A 71 -0.26 -2.51 7.83
CA ILE A 71 -1.33 -1.53 8.08
C ILE A 71 -1.41 -1.21 9.58
N GLN A 72 -1.39 -2.24 10.43
CA GLN A 72 -1.45 -2.07 11.89
C GLN A 72 -0.22 -1.35 12.43
N GLU A 73 0.96 -1.68 11.93
CA GLU A 73 2.20 -1.01 12.33
C GLU A 73 2.23 0.46 11.86
N LEU A 74 1.82 0.73 10.63
CA LEU A 74 1.69 2.10 10.12
C LEU A 74 0.71 2.92 10.94
N GLU A 75 -0.47 2.38 11.25
CA GLU A 75 -1.46 3.06 12.10
C GLU A 75 -0.86 3.39 13.48
N ARG A 76 -0.18 2.44 14.12
CA ARG A 76 0.48 2.63 15.41
C ARG A 76 1.50 3.76 15.37
N VAL A 77 2.47 3.70 14.44
CA VAL A 77 3.56 4.67 14.41
C VAL A 77 3.12 6.06 13.94
N ILE A 78 2.11 6.14 13.05
CA ILE A 78 1.52 7.42 12.63
C ILE A 78 0.75 8.04 13.80
N THR A 79 -0.02 7.25 14.55
CA THR A 79 -0.70 7.72 15.75
C THR A 79 0.29 8.23 16.79
N GLU A 80 1.39 7.53 17.03
CA GLU A 80 2.43 7.96 17.97
C GLU A 80 3.08 9.28 17.57
N LYS A 81 3.33 9.49 16.26
CA LYS A 81 4.03 10.67 15.76
C LYS A 81 3.13 11.88 15.55
N PHE A 82 1.92 11.69 15.01
CA PHE A 82 1.03 12.77 14.59
C PHE A 82 -0.22 12.94 15.47
N GLY A 83 -0.40 12.07 16.46
CA GLY A 83 -1.48 12.14 17.44
C GLY A 83 -2.69 11.27 17.13
N GLN A 84 -3.51 11.09 18.15
CA GLN A 84 -4.79 10.37 18.05
C GLN A 84 -5.73 11.07 17.05
N GLY A 85 -6.42 10.28 16.22
CA GLY A 85 -7.36 10.81 15.23
C GLY A 85 -6.72 11.25 13.90
N SER A 86 -5.38 11.36 13.83
CA SER A 86 -4.67 11.73 12.59
C SER A 86 -4.70 10.65 11.52
N VAL A 87 -4.88 9.39 11.88
CA VAL A 87 -4.85 8.23 11.00
C VAL A 87 -6.03 7.31 11.24
N ALA A 88 -6.52 6.68 10.19
CA ALA A 88 -7.47 5.57 10.28
C ALA A 88 -7.05 4.44 9.34
N SER A 89 -7.20 3.21 9.81
CA SER A 89 -6.99 2.01 9.01
C SER A 89 -8.32 1.51 8.43
N TYR A 90 -8.29 1.14 7.14
CA TYR A 90 -9.44 0.65 6.39
C TYR A 90 -9.10 -0.65 5.67
N TYR A 91 -9.45 -1.79 6.27
CA TYR A 91 -9.13 -3.12 5.73
C TYR A 91 -10.18 -4.16 6.14
N GLY A 92 -9.93 -5.43 5.87
CA GLY A 92 -10.92 -6.50 6.09
C GLY A 92 -11.48 -6.60 7.51
N LYS A 93 -10.70 -6.21 8.52
CA LYS A 93 -11.12 -6.23 9.94
C LYS A 93 -11.82 -4.96 10.40
N THR A 94 -11.81 -3.88 9.61
CA THR A 94 -12.52 -2.65 9.96
C THR A 94 -14.02 -2.92 10.03
N PRO A 95 -14.69 -2.63 11.15
CA PRO A 95 -16.13 -2.86 11.34
C PRO A 95 -16.95 -2.15 10.25
N GLN A 96 -18.03 -2.79 9.82
CA GLN A 96 -18.84 -2.29 8.70
C GLN A 96 -19.49 -0.94 9.01
N ASP A 97 -19.89 -0.72 10.24
CA ASP A 97 -20.49 0.50 10.75
C ASP A 97 -19.50 1.67 10.85
N GLU A 98 -18.22 1.38 11.03
CA GLU A 98 -17.16 2.41 11.08
C GLU A 98 -16.71 2.85 9.69
N ARG A 99 -16.86 2.00 8.67
CA ARG A 99 -16.31 2.24 7.32
C ARG A 99 -16.79 3.53 6.69
N GLN A 100 -18.08 3.80 6.78
CA GLN A 100 -18.66 5.00 6.20
C GLN A 100 -18.17 6.26 6.92
N ASN A 101 -18.12 6.23 8.24
CA ASN A 101 -17.64 7.33 9.07
C ASN A 101 -16.15 7.66 8.80
N ILE A 102 -15.30 6.64 8.59
CA ILE A 102 -13.89 6.85 8.23
C ILE A 102 -13.79 7.59 6.89
N ILE A 103 -14.57 7.18 5.88
CA ILE A 103 -14.55 7.82 4.56
C ILE A 103 -15.03 9.27 4.66
N GLU A 104 -16.15 9.53 5.34
CA GLU A 104 -16.71 10.87 5.52
C GLU A 104 -15.72 11.79 6.23
N LYS A 105 -15.12 11.35 7.33
CA LYS A 105 -14.07 12.11 8.03
C LYS A 105 -12.84 12.36 7.17
N PHE A 106 -12.45 11.38 6.35
CA PHE A 106 -11.29 11.58 5.46
C PHE A 106 -11.60 12.57 4.34
N GLN A 107 -12.83 12.61 3.83
CA GLN A 107 -13.26 13.55 2.80
C GLN A 107 -13.58 14.95 3.34
N ASP A 108 -13.73 15.12 4.64
CA ASP A 108 -13.92 16.44 5.26
C ASP A 108 -12.55 17.16 5.37
N PRO A 109 -12.34 18.29 4.65
CA PRO A 109 -11.07 19.01 4.64
C PRO A 109 -10.66 19.53 6.02
N ASP A 110 -11.62 19.81 6.90
CA ASP A 110 -11.40 20.37 8.23
C ASP A 110 -11.17 19.29 9.30
N SER A 111 -11.31 18.01 8.93
CA SER A 111 -11.09 16.89 9.84
C SER A 111 -9.63 16.68 10.18
N GLU A 112 -9.34 16.32 11.43
CA GLU A 112 -8.01 15.92 11.90
C GLU A 112 -7.48 14.66 11.20
N LEU A 113 -8.37 13.84 10.61
CA LEU A 113 -8.02 12.62 9.90
C LEU A 113 -7.28 12.96 8.59
N ARG A 114 -5.96 12.88 8.63
CA ARG A 114 -5.06 13.20 7.51
C ARG A 114 -4.57 11.98 6.76
N TYR A 115 -4.43 10.83 7.42
CA TYR A 115 -3.78 9.66 6.89
C TYR A 115 -4.76 8.49 6.81
N PHE A 116 -4.93 7.96 5.61
CA PHE A 116 -5.80 6.82 5.34
C PHE A 116 -4.93 5.61 4.97
N VAL A 117 -4.86 4.60 5.82
CA VAL A 117 -4.05 3.40 5.62
C VAL A 117 -4.93 2.23 5.24
N SER A 118 -4.67 1.58 4.12
CA SER A 118 -5.52 0.49 3.63
C SER A 118 -4.73 -0.55 2.83
N ASN A 119 -5.38 -1.65 2.49
CA ASN A 119 -4.88 -2.53 1.45
C ASN A 119 -5.61 -2.27 0.11
N PRO A 120 -4.95 -2.52 -1.03
CA PRO A 120 -5.54 -2.28 -2.34
C PRO A 120 -6.82 -3.09 -2.60
N GLN A 121 -6.96 -4.27 -2.00
CA GLN A 121 -8.14 -5.12 -2.18
C GLN A 121 -9.41 -4.53 -1.54
N THR A 122 -9.29 -3.89 -0.39
CA THR A 122 -10.42 -3.31 0.33
C THR A 122 -10.59 -1.83 -0.02
N GLY A 123 -9.53 -1.03 0.09
CA GLY A 123 -9.54 0.40 -0.17
C GLY A 123 -9.53 0.75 -1.67
N GLY A 124 -9.14 -0.20 -2.53
CA GLY A 124 -9.16 -0.05 -3.99
C GLY A 124 -10.55 -0.26 -4.62
N ARG A 125 -11.63 -0.49 -3.86
CA ARG A 125 -12.96 -0.75 -4.41
C ARG A 125 -14.03 0.15 -3.81
N GLY A 126 -14.78 0.82 -4.69
CA GLY A 126 -16.06 1.49 -4.34
C GLY A 126 -15.99 2.74 -3.47
N ILE A 127 -14.82 3.19 -3.02
CA ILE A 127 -14.67 4.40 -2.20
C ILE A 127 -14.07 5.55 -3.00
N THR A 128 -14.30 6.77 -2.54
CA THR A 128 -13.73 8.00 -3.12
C THR A 128 -12.85 8.66 -2.07
N LEU A 129 -11.62 9.04 -2.44
CA LEU A 129 -10.63 9.63 -1.55
C LEU A 129 -9.99 10.88 -2.17
N THR A 130 -10.78 11.67 -2.90
CA THR A 130 -10.32 12.82 -3.67
C THR A 130 -9.82 13.99 -2.83
N GLU A 131 -10.09 13.99 -1.52
CA GLU A 131 -9.48 14.96 -0.62
C GLU A 131 -7.97 14.73 -0.44
N ALA A 132 -7.44 13.55 -0.76
CA ALA A 132 -6.01 13.34 -0.92
C ALA A 132 -5.56 13.62 -2.35
N SER A 133 -4.37 14.18 -2.49
CA SER A 133 -3.64 14.29 -3.77
C SER A 133 -2.32 13.51 -3.76
N THR A 134 -1.95 12.93 -2.64
CA THR A 134 -0.75 12.09 -2.49
C THR A 134 -1.13 10.69 -2.07
N MET A 135 -0.53 9.72 -2.74
CA MET A 135 -0.68 8.30 -2.43
C MET A 135 0.69 7.64 -2.31
N ILE A 136 0.89 6.92 -1.22
CA ILE A 136 2.12 6.17 -0.95
C ILE A 136 1.80 4.69 -1.04
N PHE A 137 2.52 3.97 -1.88
CA PHE A 137 2.51 2.51 -1.90
C PHE A 137 3.66 2.01 -1.02
N TYR A 138 3.32 1.67 0.22
CA TYR A 138 4.23 1.06 1.17
C TYR A 138 4.76 -0.27 0.66
N SER A 139 3.89 -1.06 0.07
CA SER A 139 4.23 -2.30 -0.65
C SER A 139 3.29 -2.50 -1.84
N ASN A 140 3.79 -3.10 -2.91
CA ASN A 140 3.04 -3.40 -4.11
C ASN A 140 2.79 -4.90 -4.27
N SER A 141 1.67 -5.28 -4.89
CA SER A 141 1.43 -6.62 -5.39
C SER A 141 1.77 -6.73 -6.88
N TYR A 142 1.81 -7.96 -7.42
CA TYR A 142 1.96 -8.21 -8.86
C TYR A 142 0.69 -7.90 -9.67
N ASP A 143 -0.41 -7.50 -9.01
CA ASP A 143 -1.71 -7.28 -9.63
C ASP A 143 -1.85 -5.83 -10.10
N LEU A 144 -1.76 -5.65 -11.43
CA LEU A 144 -1.92 -4.33 -12.06
C LEU A 144 -3.33 -3.78 -11.89
N GLU A 145 -4.35 -4.63 -11.92
CA GLU A 145 -5.74 -4.17 -11.80
C GLU A 145 -5.98 -3.55 -10.43
N LEU A 146 -5.50 -4.20 -9.35
CA LEU A 146 -5.55 -3.65 -8.00
C LEU A 146 -4.78 -2.34 -7.88
N ARG A 147 -3.64 -2.22 -8.56
CA ARG A 147 -2.84 -0.98 -8.58
C ARG A 147 -3.61 0.15 -9.24
N VAL A 148 -4.16 -0.06 -10.43
CA VAL A 148 -4.94 0.95 -11.17
C VAL A 148 -6.20 1.34 -10.39
N GLN A 149 -6.94 0.35 -9.85
CA GLN A 149 -8.11 0.63 -9.02
C GLN A 149 -7.77 1.45 -7.78
N ALA A 150 -6.61 1.23 -7.17
CA ALA A 150 -6.15 2.03 -6.03
C ALA A 150 -5.84 3.48 -6.44
N GLU A 151 -5.14 3.69 -7.54
CA GLU A 151 -4.84 5.03 -8.07
C GLU A 151 -6.11 5.83 -8.40
N ASP A 152 -7.13 5.17 -8.95
CA ASP A 152 -8.44 5.76 -9.25
C ASP A 152 -9.23 6.21 -8.01
N ARG A 153 -8.76 5.94 -6.79
CA ARG A 153 -9.41 6.44 -5.56
C ARG A 153 -9.15 7.92 -5.32
N ILE A 154 -7.96 8.40 -5.66
CA ILE A 154 -7.59 9.82 -5.57
C ILE A 154 -7.68 10.53 -6.92
N HIS A 155 -7.38 9.85 -8.04
CA HIS A 155 -7.50 10.38 -9.39
C HIS A 155 -8.89 10.08 -9.97
N ARG A 156 -9.88 10.86 -9.59
CA ARG A 156 -11.27 10.64 -9.94
C ARG A 156 -11.97 11.98 -10.21
N ILE A 157 -13.16 11.92 -10.80
CA ILE A 157 -14.04 13.12 -10.98
C ILE A 157 -14.20 13.82 -9.62
N GLY A 158 -13.89 15.12 -9.60
CA GLY A 158 -13.86 15.94 -8.38
C GLY A 158 -12.44 16.18 -7.82
N GLN A 159 -11.41 15.55 -8.38
CA GLN A 159 -10.01 15.88 -8.05
C GLN A 159 -9.54 17.09 -8.86
N GLU A 160 -9.23 18.18 -8.18
CA GLU A 160 -8.77 19.44 -8.80
C GLU A 160 -7.25 19.63 -8.71
N ARG A 161 -6.58 18.78 -7.91
CA ARG A 161 -5.13 18.84 -7.67
C ARG A 161 -4.40 17.76 -8.48
N SER A 162 -3.15 18.03 -8.82
CA SER A 162 -2.27 17.00 -9.41
C SER A 162 -2.03 15.87 -8.42
N CYS A 163 -2.24 14.62 -8.85
CA CYS A 163 -2.00 13.45 -8.02
C CYS A 163 -0.52 13.02 -8.08
N THR A 164 0.06 12.80 -6.90
CA THR A 164 1.42 12.28 -6.74
C THR A 164 1.36 10.85 -6.21
N TYR A 165 2.06 9.95 -6.87
CA TYR A 165 2.20 8.55 -6.47
C TYR A 165 3.64 8.27 -6.09
N VAL A 166 3.84 7.73 -4.89
CA VAL A 166 5.16 7.39 -4.36
C VAL A 166 5.23 5.89 -4.11
N ASP A 167 6.16 5.21 -4.75
CA ASP A 167 6.42 3.79 -4.51
C ASP A 167 7.64 3.63 -3.60
N LEU A 168 7.48 2.97 -2.45
CA LEU A 168 8.61 2.58 -1.61
C LEU A 168 9.20 1.28 -2.13
N VAL A 169 10.47 1.34 -2.51
CA VAL A 169 11.18 0.21 -3.10
C VAL A 169 12.48 -0.02 -2.34
N SER A 170 12.66 -1.22 -1.80
CA SER A 170 13.93 -1.64 -1.23
C SER A 170 14.85 -2.14 -2.34
N GLN A 171 16.01 -1.48 -2.47
CA GLN A 171 16.97 -1.78 -3.53
C GLN A 171 17.51 -3.21 -3.43
N GLY A 172 17.67 -3.89 -4.56
CA GLY A 172 18.19 -5.25 -4.63
C GLY A 172 17.22 -6.34 -4.15
N THR A 173 15.92 -6.02 -4.02
CA THR A 173 14.90 -6.94 -3.49
C THR A 173 13.80 -7.27 -4.50
N VAL A 174 12.84 -8.08 -4.06
CA VAL A 174 11.64 -8.44 -4.83
C VAL A 174 10.80 -7.21 -5.21
N ASP A 175 10.87 -6.11 -4.48
CA ASP A 175 10.13 -4.88 -4.80
C ASP A 175 10.49 -4.33 -6.17
N GLU A 176 11.78 -4.31 -6.53
CA GLU A 176 12.19 -3.84 -7.86
C GLU A 176 11.58 -4.69 -8.97
N GLN A 177 11.52 -6.01 -8.75
CA GLN A 177 10.92 -6.92 -9.73
C GLN A 177 9.41 -6.72 -9.85
N ILE A 178 8.72 -6.48 -8.74
CA ILE A 178 7.28 -6.19 -8.73
C ILE A 178 7.03 -4.90 -9.49
N LEU A 179 7.72 -3.81 -9.15
CA LEU A 179 7.53 -2.52 -9.80
C LEU A 179 7.84 -2.59 -11.29
N LYS A 180 8.95 -3.24 -11.69
CA LYS A 180 9.29 -3.47 -13.10
C LYS A 180 8.19 -4.21 -13.84
N ASN A 181 7.60 -5.24 -13.24
CA ASN A 181 6.51 -6.00 -13.84
C ASN A 181 5.23 -5.15 -13.98
N LEU A 182 4.89 -4.34 -12.97
CA LEU A 182 3.75 -3.43 -13.04
C LEU A 182 3.92 -2.42 -14.18
N LEU A 183 5.07 -1.76 -14.26
CA LEU A 183 5.38 -0.77 -15.30
C LEU A 183 5.35 -1.38 -16.71
N SER A 184 5.88 -2.60 -16.89
CA SER A 184 5.83 -3.28 -18.18
C SER A 184 4.41 -3.65 -18.60
N LYS A 185 3.55 -4.09 -17.68
CA LYS A 185 2.13 -4.36 -17.94
C LYS A 185 1.37 -3.09 -18.33
N VAL A 186 1.65 -1.95 -17.67
CA VAL A 186 1.07 -0.65 -18.03
C VAL A 186 1.45 -0.27 -19.45
N LYS A 187 2.74 -0.43 -19.82
CA LYS A 187 3.21 -0.12 -21.17
C LYS A 187 2.48 -0.96 -22.22
N ILE A 188 2.40 -2.28 -22.04
CA ILE A 188 1.70 -3.19 -22.96
C ILE A 188 0.21 -2.81 -23.07
N SER A 189 -0.46 -2.52 -21.96
CA SER A 189 -1.87 -2.10 -21.95
C SER A 189 -2.07 -0.83 -22.77
N ASN A 190 -1.19 0.17 -22.61
CA ASN A 190 -1.27 1.43 -23.35
C ASN A 190 -1.00 1.25 -24.85
N GLU A 191 -0.07 0.39 -25.22
CA GLU A 191 0.22 0.05 -26.60
C GLU A 191 -1.00 -0.59 -27.27
N VAL A 192 -1.59 -1.61 -26.64
CA VAL A 192 -2.80 -2.29 -27.13
C VAL A 192 -3.97 -1.32 -27.28
N LEU A 193 -4.23 -0.48 -26.27
CA LEU A 193 -5.30 0.52 -26.33
C LEU A 193 -5.05 1.57 -27.41
N GLY A 194 -3.78 1.96 -27.64
CA GLY A 194 -3.40 2.85 -28.73
C GLY A 194 -3.63 2.25 -30.10
N GLU A 195 -3.37 0.96 -30.30
CA GLU A 195 -3.66 0.24 -31.54
C GLU A 195 -5.16 0.13 -31.79
N VAL A 196 -5.93 -0.30 -30.77
CA VAL A 196 -7.39 -0.41 -30.87
C VAL A 196 -8.02 0.93 -31.24
N ARG A 197 -7.59 2.05 -30.66
CA ARG A 197 -8.07 3.38 -31.03
C ARG A 197 -7.82 3.72 -32.50
N ARG A 198 -6.71 3.29 -33.11
CA ARG A 198 -6.40 3.49 -34.54
C ARG A 198 -7.32 2.70 -35.46
N TRP A 199 -7.88 1.58 -34.99
CA TRP A 199 -8.81 0.78 -35.80
C TRP A 199 -10.20 1.40 -35.94
N PHE A 200 -10.55 2.35 -35.06
CA PHE A 200 -11.85 3.01 -35.05
C PHE A 200 -11.78 4.48 -35.53
N GLN A 201 -10.62 4.93 -36.02
CA GLN A 201 -10.45 6.22 -36.73
C GLN A 201 -10.44 6.00 -38.25
#